data_c30043b01b340819c3ca96382cd7ee9c
#
_entry.id   c30043b01b340819c3ca96382cd7ee9c
#
_cell.length_a   1.000
_cell.length_b   1.000
_cell.length_c   1.000
_cell.angle_alpha   90.00
_cell.angle_beta   90.00
_cell.angle_gamma   90.00
#
_symmetry.space_group_name_H-M   'P 1'
#
loop_
_entity.id
_entity.type
_entity.pdbx_description
1 polymer ?
#
loop_
_entity_poly.entity_id
_entity_poly.type
_entity_poly.pdbx_seq_one_letter_code
_entity_poly.pdbx_strand_id
1 'polypeptide(L)'
;KKNTFSGYSVGLIHGKMNPEEKKTIMNRFKQNEIQVIISTTVIEVGIDVPNATVMLIEHAERFGLTQLHQLRGRVGRGKEKSYCILVNRGSNERSLSRLEIMEKTNDGFKIADEDLLLRGPGDYIGFQQSGFVKYKIANMLTDGPIIRKARAIAFKMIHEDPHLKRPVSYTH
;
A
#
# COMPACT_ATOMS: atom_id res chain seq x y z
N LYS A 1 35.78 -6.03 2.95
CA LYS A 1 34.33 -5.79 3.19
C LYS A 1 34.01 -6.47 4.49
N LYS A 2 33.64 -5.70 5.54
CA LYS A 2 33.18 -6.27 6.81
C LYS A 2 31.88 -7.03 6.52
N ASN A 3 31.82 -8.28 6.93
CA ASN A 3 30.65 -9.13 6.79
C ASN A 3 29.66 -8.73 7.91
N THR A 4 28.78 -7.76 7.61
CA THR A 4 27.88 -7.14 8.61
C THR A 4 26.89 -8.14 9.21
N PHE A 5 26.61 -9.24 8.50
CA PHE A 5 25.71 -10.30 8.94
C PHE A 5 26.46 -11.62 9.30
N SER A 6 27.75 -11.51 9.70
CA SER A 6 28.45 -12.67 10.20
C SER A 6 27.77 -13.17 11.48
N GLY A 7 27.30 -14.41 11.49
CA GLY A 7 26.52 -14.98 12.58
C GLY A 7 25.01 -15.07 12.34
N TYR A 8 24.51 -14.52 11.22
CA TYR A 8 23.11 -14.66 10.81
C TYR A 8 22.99 -15.50 9.53
N SER A 9 21.99 -16.35 9.48
CA SER A 9 21.59 -17.03 8.25
C SER A 9 20.80 -16.09 7.37
N VAL A 10 21.23 -15.91 6.12
CA VAL A 10 20.65 -14.96 5.17
C VAL A 10 20.02 -15.71 4.00
N GLY A 11 18.76 -15.44 3.70
CA GLY A 11 18.04 -15.92 2.54
C GLY A 11 17.90 -14.82 1.48
N LEU A 12 17.97 -15.21 0.20
CA LEU A 12 17.75 -14.32 -0.93
C LEU A 12 16.48 -14.76 -1.68
N ILE A 13 15.59 -13.80 -1.97
CA ILE A 13 14.38 -14.01 -2.78
C ILE A 13 14.35 -13.00 -3.91
N HIS A 14 14.14 -13.45 -5.14
CA HIS A 14 14.00 -12.57 -6.30
C HIS A 14 12.98 -13.09 -7.32
N GLY A 15 12.56 -12.22 -8.25
CA GLY A 15 11.48 -12.50 -9.18
C GLY A 15 11.69 -13.71 -10.11
N LYS A 16 12.96 -14.04 -10.42
CA LYS A 16 13.31 -15.16 -11.31
C LYS A 16 13.30 -16.54 -10.63
N MET A 17 13.15 -16.61 -9.31
CA MET A 17 13.06 -17.88 -8.59
C MET A 17 11.70 -18.52 -8.82
N ASN A 18 11.66 -19.85 -8.84
CA ASN A 18 10.40 -20.58 -8.93
C ASN A 18 9.60 -20.48 -7.59
N PRO A 19 8.28 -20.70 -7.61
CA PRO A 19 7.43 -20.58 -6.45
C PRO A 19 7.83 -21.49 -5.29
N GLU A 20 8.30 -22.71 -5.57
CA GLU A 20 8.67 -23.69 -4.54
C GLU A 20 9.96 -23.29 -3.81
N GLU A 21 10.93 -22.75 -4.53
CA GLU A 21 12.16 -22.20 -3.90
C GLU A 21 11.83 -21.03 -2.98
N LYS A 22 10.99 -20.10 -3.42
CA LYS A 22 10.53 -18.97 -2.61
C LYS A 22 9.82 -19.46 -1.35
N LYS A 23 8.92 -20.43 -1.49
CA LYS A 23 8.18 -21.03 -0.38
C LYS A 23 9.10 -21.72 0.62
N THR A 24 10.11 -22.44 0.14
CA THR A 24 11.11 -23.11 0.99
C THR A 24 11.88 -22.09 1.83
N ILE A 25 12.40 -21.02 1.24
CA ILE A 25 13.13 -19.96 1.96
C ILE A 25 12.21 -19.29 2.99
N MET A 26 10.96 -18.98 2.62
CA MET A 26 10.00 -18.36 3.52
C MET A 26 9.62 -19.27 4.70
N ASN A 27 9.50 -20.57 4.48
CA ASN A 27 9.25 -21.54 5.57
C ASN A 27 10.43 -21.59 6.54
N ARG A 28 11.66 -21.64 6.04
CA ARG A 28 12.87 -21.59 6.87
C ARG A 28 12.97 -20.30 7.67
N PHE A 29 12.54 -19.17 7.08
CA PHE A 29 12.45 -17.89 7.79
C PHE A 29 11.40 -17.92 8.90
N LYS A 30 10.22 -18.50 8.64
CA LYS A 30 9.18 -18.71 9.67
C LYS A 30 9.64 -19.59 10.82
N GLN A 31 10.46 -20.58 10.52
CA GLN A 31 11.06 -21.52 11.50
C GLN A 31 12.28 -20.93 12.21
N ASN A 32 12.64 -19.66 11.91
CA ASN A 32 13.81 -18.98 12.46
C ASN A 32 15.17 -19.61 12.11
N GLU A 33 15.20 -20.48 11.09
CA GLU A 33 16.45 -21.01 10.52
C GLU A 33 17.20 -19.97 9.68
N ILE A 34 16.45 -19.02 9.10
CA ILE A 34 16.95 -17.84 8.41
C ILE A 34 16.50 -16.63 9.23
N GLN A 35 17.43 -15.74 9.59
CA GLN A 35 17.15 -14.55 10.39
C GLN A 35 17.02 -13.28 9.52
N VAL A 36 17.60 -13.28 8.33
CA VAL A 36 17.57 -12.13 7.43
C VAL A 36 17.14 -12.57 6.04
N ILE A 37 16.12 -11.93 5.49
CA ILE A 37 15.76 -12.09 4.08
C ILE A 37 16.12 -10.82 3.32
N ILE A 38 16.84 -10.99 2.22
CA ILE A 38 17.05 -9.95 1.21
C ILE A 38 16.12 -10.27 0.04
N SER A 39 15.28 -9.33 -0.33
CA SER A 39 14.32 -9.53 -1.42
C SER A 39 14.31 -8.36 -2.39
N THR A 40 14.15 -8.67 -3.68
CA THR A 40 13.63 -7.68 -4.61
C THR A 40 12.12 -7.51 -4.37
N THR A 41 11.48 -6.51 -4.95
CA THR A 41 10.08 -6.06 -4.70
C THR A 41 8.98 -7.12 -4.72
N VAL A 42 9.33 -8.38 -4.94
CA VAL A 42 8.41 -9.50 -5.11
C VAL A 42 8.31 -10.34 -3.83
N ILE A 43 8.05 -9.71 -2.69
CA ILE A 43 7.42 -10.46 -1.60
C ILE A 43 5.94 -10.48 -1.94
N GLU A 44 5.54 -11.57 -2.60
CA GLU A 44 4.17 -11.74 -3.07
C GLU A 44 3.17 -11.53 -1.93
N VAL A 45 2.12 -10.84 -2.26
CA VAL A 45 0.91 -10.64 -1.47
C VAL A 45 0.47 -12.01 -0.93
N GLY A 46 0.46 -12.18 0.40
CA GLY A 46 -0.11 -13.38 1.02
C GLY A 46 0.77 -14.14 2.01
N ILE A 47 2.07 -13.85 2.12
CA ILE A 47 2.92 -14.53 3.10
C ILE A 47 2.89 -13.75 4.40
N ASP A 48 2.25 -14.32 5.41
CA ASP A 48 2.27 -13.83 6.77
C ASP A 48 3.50 -14.35 7.51
N VAL A 49 4.28 -13.43 8.09
CA VAL A 49 5.49 -13.76 8.84
C VAL A 49 5.45 -13.08 10.20
N PRO A 50 4.80 -13.70 11.20
CA PRO A 50 4.61 -13.08 12.51
C PRO A 50 5.90 -12.75 13.26
N ASN A 51 6.99 -13.47 12.98
CA ASN A 51 8.31 -13.25 13.58
C ASN A 51 9.16 -12.20 12.89
N ALA A 52 8.67 -11.58 11.79
CA ALA A 52 9.36 -10.47 11.16
C ALA A 52 9.14 -9.19 11.98
N THR A 53 10.19 -8.71 12.63
CA THR A 53 10.15 -7.53 13.51
C THR A 53 10.75 -6.29 12.86
N VAL A 54 11.61 -6.45 11.86
CA VAL A 54 12.26 -5.34 11.17
C VAL A 54 12.06 -5.49 9.67
N MET A 55 11.60 -4.41 9.03
CA MET A 55 11.60 -4.26 7.58
C MET A 55 12.40 -3.03 7.20
N LEU A 56 13.35 -3.20 6.30
CA LEU A 56 14.11 -2.10 5.71
C LEU A 56 13.80 -2.05 4.21
N ILE A 57 13.37 -0.87 3.74
CA ILE A 57 13.03 -0.64 2.34
C ILE A 57 14.04 0.36 1.77
N GLU A 58 14.95 -0.16 0.95
CA GLU A 58 15.92 0.66 0.20
C GLU A 58 15.22 1.36 -0.97
N HIS A 59 15.65 2.58 -1.28
CA HIS A 59 15.04 3.38 -2.32
C HIS A 59 13.53 3.56 -2.15
N ALA A 60 13.10 3.86 -0.93
CA ALA A 60 11.69 4.00 -0.59
C ALA A 60 10.97 5.05 -1.45
N GLU A 61 11.70 6.05 -1.95
CA GLU A 61 11.19 7.08 -2.85
C GLU A 61 10.66 6.54 -4.20
N ARG A 62 11.05 5.33 -4.58
CA ARG A 62 10.60 4.69 -5.84
C ARG A 62 9.25 3.97 -5.71
N PHE A 63 8.77 3.81 -4.49
CA PHE A 63 7.51 3.12 -4.21
C PHE A 63 6.35 4.11 -4.10
N GLY A 64 5.16 3.71 -4.52
CA GLY A 64 3.93 4.42 -4.20
C GLY A 64 3.60 4.33 -2.71
N LEU A 65 2.89 5.33 -2.15
CA LEU A 65 2.50 5.35 -0.74
C LEU A 65 1.68 4.11 -0.37
N THR A 66 0.76 3.70 -1.24
CA THR A 66 -0.06 2.49 -1.05
C THR A 66 0.81 1.24 -0.97
N GLN A 67 1.86 1.14 -1.81
CA GLN A 67 2.79 0.00 -1.76
C GLN A 67 3.60 -0.01 -0.46
N LEU A 68 4.11 1.15 -0.04
CA LEU A 68 4.83 1.28 1.24
C LEU A 68 3.94 0.91 2.42
N HIS A 69 2.67 1.32 2.39
CA HIS A 69 1.70 0.96 3.42
C HIS A 69 1.46 -0.56 3.47
N GLN A 70 1.31 -1.20 2.32
CA GLN A 70 1.17 -2.66 2.23
C GLN A 70 2.41 -3.39 2.75
N LEU A 71 3.62 -2.92 2.40
CA LEU A 71 4.88 -3.48 2.88
C LEU A 71 5.01 -3.30 4.40
N ARG A 72 4.75 -2.10 4.93
CA ARG A 72 4.74 -1.84 6.38
C ARG A 72 3.80 -2.79 7.12
N GLY A 73 2.63 -3.09 6.55
CA GLY A 73 1.67 -4.03 7.13
C GLY A 73 2.12 -5.50 7.13
N ARG A 74 3.31 -5.82 6.61
CA ARG A 74 3.88 -7.18 6.64
C ARG A 74 4.68 -7.47 7.90
N VAL A 75 5.08 -6.46 8.65
CA VAL A 75 5.75 -6.58 9.95
C VAL A 75 4.81 -6.13 11.06
N GLY A 76 5.10 -6.52 12.29
CA GLY A 76 4.31 -6.10 13.45
C GLY A 76 3.04 -6.93 13.68
N ARG A 77 2.99 -8.14 13.19
CA ARG A 77 1.87 -9.06 13.40
C ARG A 77 2.07 -10.00 14.59
N GLY A 78 3.25 -9.97 15.18
CA GLY A 78 3.57 -10.67 16.41
C GLY A 78 3.35 -9.81 17.66
N LYS A 79 3.81 -10.33 18.81
CA LYS A 79 3.76 -9.62 20.11
C LYS A 79 4.93 -8.64 20.28
N GLU A 80 5.98 -8.80 19.49
CA GLU A 80 7.20 -8.02 19.59
C GLU A 80 7.05 -6.65 18.91
N LYS A 81 7.76 -5.66 19.46
CA LYS A 81 7.84 -4.33 18.85
C LYS A 81 8.51 -4.44 17.48
N SER A 82 7.93 -3.78 16.48
CA SER A 82 8.39 -3.87 15.10
C SER A 82 8.70 -2.52 14.50
N TYR A 83 9.60 -2.52 13.54
CA TYR A 83 10.10 -1.31 12.89
C TYR A 83 10.03 -1.47 11.38
N CYS A 84 9.55 -0.43 10.71
CA CYS A 84 9.65 -0.28 9.26
C CYS A 84 10.54 0.92 8.95
N ILE A 85 11.70 0.66 8.36
CA ILE A 85 12.74 1.66 8.07
C ILE A 85 12.67 1.97 6.59
N LEU A 86 12.36 3.21 6.24
CA LEU A 86 12.31 3.71 4.87
C LEU A 86 13.60 4.48 4.57
N VAL A 87 14.42 3.95 3.65
CA VAL A 87 15.67 4.58 3.24
C VAL A 87 15.42 5.39 1.97
N ASN A 88 15.53 6.69 2.09
CA ASN A 88 15.49 7.61 0.96
C ASN A 88 16.90 7.81 0.38
N ARG A 89 17.08 7.57 -0.91
CA ARG A 89 18.31 7.85 -1.66
C ARG A 89 18.11 8.96 -2.69
N GLY A 90 16.87 9.43 -2.84
CA GLY A 90 16.55 10.55 -3.72
C GLY A 90 16.80 11.90 -3.05
N SER A 91 17.07 12.92 -3.85
CA SER A 91 17.26 14.32 -3.40
C SER A 91 16.04 15.20 -3.63
N ASN A 92 14.92 14.64 -4.12
CA ASN A 92 13.73 15.40 -4.47
C ASN A 92 12.86 15.65 -3.23
N GLU A 93 12.49 16.90 -2.96
CA GLU A 93 11.61 17.30 -1.85
C GLU A 93 10.25 16.60 -1.88
N ARG A 94 9.69 16.35 -3.07
CA ARG A 94 8.44 15.58 -3.19
C ARG A 94 8.57 14.17 -2.65
N SER A 95 9.73 13.54 -2.83
CA SER A 95 10.01 12.21 -2.31
C SER A 95 10.03 12.21 -0.79
N LEU A 96 10.66 13.23 -0.19
CA LEU A 96 10.70 13.40 1.27
C LEU A 96 9.30 13.60 1.84
N SER A 97 8.52 14.53 1.29
CA SER A 97 7.15 14.81 1.74
C SER A 97 6.26 13.56 1.71
N ARG A 98 6.43 12.70 0.70
CA ARG A 98 5.72 11.42 0.63
C ARG A 98 6.10 10.45 1.75
N LEU A 99 7.40 10.33 2.03
CA LEU A 99 7.87 9.44 3.09
C LEU A 99 7.47 9.93 4.48
N GLU A 100 7.42 11.24 4.70
CA GLU A 100 6.91 11.85 5.93
C GLU A 100 5.45 11.49 6.22
N ILE A 101 4.62 11.34 5.20
CA ILE A 101 3.24 10.89 5.38
C ILE A 101 3.20 9.48 6.00
N MET A 102 4.09 8.60 5.54
CA MET A 102 4.21 7.26 6.09
C MET A 102 4.64 7.24 7.56
N GLU A 103 5.41 8.23 7.99
CA GLU A 103 5.82 8.39 9.38
C GLU A 103 4.67 8.93 10.25
N LYS A 104 3.92 9.92 9.72
CA LYS A 104 2.87 10.65 10.47
C LYS A 104 1.58 9.85 10.69
N THR A 105 1.27 8.86 9.84
CA THR A 105 0.00 8.11 9.94
C THR A 105 0.12 6.64 9.61
N ASN A 106 -0.69 5.84 10.33
CA ASN A 106 -0.91 4.42 10.05
C ASN A 106 -2.25 4.18 9.34
N ASP A 107 -3.07 5.20 9.17
CA ASP A 107 -4.38 5.12 8.54
C ASP A 107 -4.23 4.99 7.01
N GLY A 108 -4.59 3.81 6.48
CA GLY A 108 -4.50 3.51 5.05
C GLY A 108 -5.38 4.41 4.19
N PHE A 109 -6.51 4.91 4.71
CA PHE A 109 -7.38 5.84 3.98
C PHE A 109 -6.73 7.22 3.84
N LYS A 110 -6.13 7.72 4.94
CA LYS A 110 -5.37 8.97 4.88
C LYS A 110 -4.19 8.88 3.93
N ILE A 111 -3.46 7.75 3.95
CA ILE A 111 -2.35 7.51 3.04
C ILE A 111 -2.82 7.50 1.58
N ALA A 112 -3.98 6.89 1.30
CA ALA A 112 -4.54 6.87 -0.05
C ALA A 112 -5.01 8.26 -0.50
N ASP A 113 -5.65 9.03 0.36
CA ASP A 113 -6.06 10.41 0.09
C ASP A 113 -4.84 11.30 -0.21
N GLU A 114 -3.77 11.18 0.58
CA GLU A 114 -2.51 11.93 0.38
C GLU A 114 -1.77 11.49 -0.89
N ASP A 115 -1.73 10.18 -1.19
CA ASP A 115 -1.15 9.67 -2.44
C ASP A 115 -1.88 10.26 -3.67
N LEU A 116 -3.19 10.38 -3.57
CA LEU A 116 -4.03 10.99 -4.58
C LEU A 116 -3.71 12.48 -4.77
N LEU A 117 -3.59 13.24 -3.68
CA LEU A 117 -3.26 14.66 -3.72
C LEU A 117 -1.86 14.91 -4.30
N LEU A 118 -0.88 14.08 -3.94
CA LEU A 118 0.51 14.23 -4.38
C LEU A 118 0.73 13.86 -5.86
N ARG A 119 -0.04 12.91 -6.38
CA ARG A 119 0.00 12.55 -7.81
C ARG A 119 -0.51 13.70 -8.69
N GLY A 120 -1.42 14.50 -8.15
CA GLY A 120 -2.04 15.61 -8.86
C GLY A 120 -2.99 15.17 -9.98
N PRO A 121 -3.71 16.11 -10.60
CA PRO A 121 -4.67 15.81 -11.67
C PRO A 121 -4.02 15.28 -12.97
N GLY A 122 -2.70 15.44 -13.14
CA GLY A 122 -1.98 15.06 -14.36
C GLY A 122 -1.88 13.54 -14.59
N ASP A 123 -1.65 12.76 -13.53
CA ASP A 123 -1.55 11.29 -13.65
C ASP A 123 -2.92 10.61 -13.79
N TYR A 124 -4.00 11.32 -13.43
CA TYR A 124 -5.37 10.87 -13.68
C TYR A 124 -5.77 10.91 -15.16
N ILE A 125 -5.10 11.73 -15.96
CA ILE A 125 -5.37 11.86 -17.40
C ILE A 125 -4.91 10.59 -18.16
N GLY A 126 -3.93 9.84 -17.65
CA GLY A 126 -3.53 8.54 -18.19
C GLY A 126 -4.64 7.47 -18.13
N PHE A 127 -5.65 7.62 -17.29
CA PHE A 127 -6.83 6.76 -17.20
C PHE A 127 -7.96 7.11 -18.18
N GLN A 128 -7.76 8.06 -19.09
CA GLN A 128 -8.75 8.35 -20.13
C GLN A 128 -9.00 7.19 -21.11
N GLN A 129 -8.15 6.15 -21.10
CA GLN A 129 -8.38 4.95 -21.92
C GLN A 129 -9.41 3.96 -21.33
N SER A 130 -9.88 4.14 -20.10
CA SER A 130 -10.82 3.21 -19.45
C SER A 130 -12.17 3.83 -19.06
N GLY A 131 -12.70 4.80 -19.81
CA GLY A 131 -14.12 5.20 -19.67
C GLY A 131 -14.49 5.88 -18.35
N PHE A 132 -13.60 6.60 -17.71
CA PHE A 132 -13.92 7.37 -16.50
C PHE A 132 -14.90 8.51 -16.82
N VAL A 133 -16.03 8.50 -16.14
CA VAL A 133 -17.07 9.53 -16.25
C VAL A 133 -16.50 10.87 -15.78
N LYS A 134 -16.35 11.81 -16.69
CA LYS A 134 -16.01 13.20 -16.37
C LYS A 134 -17.24 13.86 -15.78
N TYR A 135 -17.26 14.01 -14.46
CA TYR A 135 -18.36 14.71 -13.80
C TYR A 135 -18.38 16.18 -14.22
N LYS A 136 -19.56 16.72 -14.51
CA LYS A 136 -19.72 18.11 -14.92
C LYS A 136 -19.41 19.13 -13.82
N ILE A 137 -19.61 18.74 -12.57
CA ILE A 137 -19.57 19.64 -11.40
C ILE A 137 -18.60 19.10 -10.32
N ALA A 138 -18.57 17.79 -10.07
CA ALA A 138 -17.79 17.20 -9.00
C ALA A 138 -16.29 17.11 -9.36
N ASN A 139 -15.43 17.49 -8.42
CA ASN A 139 -14.00 17.30 -8.49
C ASN A 139 -13.60 16.14 -7.56
N MET A 140 -13.13 15.03 -8.15
CA MET A 140 -12.73 13.83 -7.41
C MET A 140 -11.64 14.08 -6.35
N LEU A 141 -10.82 15.10 -6.55
CA LEU A 141 -9.71 15.44 -5.65
C LEU A 141 -10.18 16.23 -4.41
N THR A 142 -11.12 17.16 -4.60
CA THR A 142 -11.56 18.04 -3.51
C THR A 142 -12.84 17.56 -2.84
N ASP A 143 -13.70 16.83 -3.58
CA ASP A 143 -15.04 16.48 -3.14
C ASP A 143 -15.13 15.05 -2.54
N GLY A 144 -13.98 14.45 -2.18
CA GLY A 144 -13.91 13.11 -1.58
C GLY A 144 -14.90 12.85 -0.44
N PRO A 145 -15.06 13.76 0.54
CA PRO A 145 -16.06 13.62 1.60
C PRO A 145 -17.50 13.60 1.08
N ILE A 146 -17.80 14.43 0.08
CA ILE A 146 -19.14 14.51 -0.55
C ILE A 146 -19.41 13.23 -1.33
N ILE A 147 -18.44 12.72 -2.07
CA ILE A 147 -18.54 11.48 -2.85
C ILE A 147 -18.79 10.28 -1.92
N ARG A 148 -18.09 10.18 -0.79
CA ARG A 148 -18.34 9.14 0.22
C ARG A 148 -19.74 9.21 0.78
N LYS A 149 -20.23 10.40 1.12
CA LYS A 149 -21.60 10.62 1.63
C LYS A 149 -22.64 10.26 0.59
N ALA A 150 -22.46 10.71 -0.66
CA ALA A 150 -23.35 10.39 -1.78
C ALA A 150 -23.42 8.88 -2.03
N ARG A 151 -22.27 8.19 -2.00
CA ARG A 151 -22.20 6.74 -2.12
C ARG A 151 -22.97 6.03 -1.02
N ALA A 152 -22.80 6.43 0.24
CA ALA A 152 -23.51 5.83 1.38
C ALA A 152 -25.02 6.00 1.24
N ILE A 153 -25.49 7.18 0.81
CA ILE A 153 -26.91 7.46 0.56
C ILE A 153 -27.43 6.59 -0.59
N ALA A 154 -26.69 6.50 -1.70
CA ALA A 154 -27.08 5.68 -2.85
C ALA A 154 -27.22 4.19 -2.48
N PHE A 155 -26.28 3.63 -1.72
CA PHE A 155 -26.38 2.24 -1.24
C PHE A 155 -27.58 2.04 -0.33
N LYS A 156 -27.87 2.98 0.58
CA LYS A 156 -29.04 2.93 1.43
C LYS A 156 -30.32 2.95 0.60
N MET A 157 -30.44 3.85 -0.39
CA MET A 157 -31.59 3.93 -1.28
C MET A 157 -31.80 2.64 -2.06
N ILE A 158 -30.76 2.07 -2.65
CA ILE A 158 -30.86 0.80 -3.39
C ILE A 158 -31.26 -0.35 -2.46
N HIS A 159 -30.78 -0.36 -1.22
CA HIS A 159 -31.14 -1.39 -0.24
C HIS A 159 -32.64 -1.28 0.17
N GLU A 160 -33.13 -0.07 0.34
CA GLU A 160 -34.52 0.21 0.73
C GLU A 160 -35.52 0.12 -0.44
N ASP A 161 -35.06 0.38 -1.65
CA ASP A 161 -35.88 0.34 -2.88
C ASP A 161 -35.05 -0.19 -4.07
N PRO A 162 -34.83 -1.53 -4.14
CA PRO A 162 -33.96 -2.15 -5.17
C PRO A 162 -34.40 -1.87 -6.60
N HIS A 163 -35.67 -1.53 -6.80
CA HIS A 163 -36.21 -1.26 -8.12
C HIS A 163 -36.43 0.23 -8.39
N LEU A 164 -36.00 1.10 -7.46
CA LEU A 164 -36.13 2.56 -7.52
C LEU A 164 -37.55 3.02 -7.90
N LYS A 165 -38.60 2.43 -7.28
CA LYS A 165 -40.01 2.70 -7.58
C LYS A 165 -40.61 3.81 -6.73
N ARG A 166 -39.96 4.19 -5.62
CA ARG A 166 -40.44 5.26 -4.76
C ARG A 166 -40.21 6.62 -5.44
N PRO A 167 -41.16 7.59 -5.30
CA PRO A 167 -41.07 8.91 -5.95
C PRO A 167 -39.77 9.67 -5.63
N VAL A 168 -39.21 9.52 -4.43
CA VAL A 168 -37.93 10.14 -4.00
C VAL A 168 -36.70 9.49 -4.62
N SER A 169 -36.86 8.32 -5.25
CA SER A 169 -35.76 7.65 -5.96
C SER A 169 -35.53 8.22 -7.36
N TYR A 170 -36.45 9.04 -7.84
CA TYR A 170 -36.35 9.76 -9.11
C TYR A 170 -35.96 11.22 -8.82
N THR A 171 -34.70 11.51 -8.66
CA THR A 171 -34.21 12.90 -8.69
C THR A 171 -33.81 13.24 -10.11
N HIS A 172 -34.51 14.23 -10.67
CA HIS A 172 -34.25 14.79 -12.00
C HIS A 172 -32.88 15.39 -12.17
#